data_22eb1cba1388ef997034673ef622401e
#
_entry.id   22eb1cba1388ef997034673ef622401e
#
_cell.length_a   1.000
_cell.length_b   1.000
_cell.length_c   1.000
_cell.angle_alpha   90.00
_cell.angle_beta   90.00
_cell.angle_gamma   90.00
#
_symmetry.space_group_name_H-M   'P 1'
#
loop_
_entity.id
_entity.type
_entity.pdbx_description
1 polymer ?
#
loop_
_entity_poly.entity_id
_entity_poly.type
_entity_poly.pdbx_seq_one_letter_code
_entity_poly.pdbx_strand_id
1 'polypeptide(L)'
;MIKFLWTLLFAVCFGWMDAQEFEDFTLEKEVKIFLEKNFSDLKSFNLGVKVKNEDQQLYLDSIEYSPWFVADFNDDGLLDLFVQGYKRKTNESYLIIAKEDAGVYELVSVSPTKVSGDLNIPFIEETKDGPLIVYKQYASEQTVTMKNGNEVRFPKNFNTYYSLGFLRKDTLIYKFDRLVEYTSTPNLSGLRFIQMHSYCQFGGCADFKLKIDSVGGMILQNIKNTELEEGIFKAQCDPDLFRNLLLRLKYLHIPKNEMKFGEPTEDHVNTLMISFDDGRVVKVMDYNRAGTLGLQCIYDYLEEIRKTTLW
;
A
#
# COMPACT_ATOMS: atom_id res chain seq x y z
N MET A 1 27.21 -17.44 43.80
CA MET A 1 26.03 -17.72 42.97
C MET A 1 25.00 -16.57 42.91
N ILE A 2 24.95 -15.67 43.88
CA ILE A 2 23.96 -14.55 43.92
C ILE A 2 24.33 -13.34 43.03
N LYS A 3 25.62 -13.12 42.74
CA LYS A 3 26.07 -12.00 41.89
C LYS A 3 25.76 -12.18 40.39
N PHE A 4 25.54 -13.41 39.91
CA PHE A 4 25.22 -13.68 38.50
C PHE A 4 23.72 -13.45 38.17
N LEU A 5 22.85 -13.56 39.17
CA LEU A 5 21.39 -13.33 38.97
C LEU A 5 21.02 -11.86 38.77
N TRP A 6 21.78 -10.95 39.40
CA TRP A 6 21.55 -9.51 39.28
C TRP A 6 21.97 -8.93 37.94
N THR A 7 22.98 -9.50 37.30
CA THR A 7 23.45 -9.07 35.97
C THR A 7 22.48 -9.49 34.86
N LEU A 8 21.81 -10.65 35.03
CA LEU A 8 20.80 -11.09 34.07
C LEU A 8 19.46 -10.28 34.19
N LEU A 9 19.09 -9.89 35.41
CA LEU A 9 17.91 -9.05 35.61
C LEU A 9 18.10 -7.62 35.05
N PHE A 10 19.30 -7.07 35.12
CA PHE A 10 19.61 -5.75 34.56
C PHE A 10 19.66 -5.76 33.03
N ALA A 11 20.12 -6.86 32.38
CA ALA A 11 20.16 -6.97 30.93
C ALA A 11 18.75 -7.09 30.30
N VAL A 12 17.79 -7.68 31.02
CA VAL A 12 16.39 -7.80 30.58
C VAL A 12 15.64 -6.46 30.72
N CYS A 13 16.02 -5.61 31.69
CA CYS A 13 15.37 -4.29 31.86
C CYS A 13 15.85 -3.22 30.87
N PHE A 14 17.06 -3.36 30.30
CA PHE A 14 17.59 -2.38 29.34
C PHE A 14 17.09 -2.59 27.89
N GLY A 15 16.61 -3.78 27.56
CA GLY A 15 16.07 -4.07 26.22
C GLY A 15 14.61 -3.63 26.01
N TRP A 16 13.94 -3.14 27.05
CA TRP A 16 12.52 -2.76 26.98
C TRP A 16 12.27 -1.24 27.05
N MET A 17 13.32 -0.43 27.19
CA MET A 17 13.13 1.02 27.41
C MET A 17 12.94 1.85 26.12
N ASP A 18 13.20 1.30 24.93
CA ASP A 18 13.18 2.09 23.69
C ASP A 18 11.96 1.85 22.79
N ALA A 19 11.13 0.82 23.06
CA ALA A 19 9.91 0.56 22.28
C ALA A 19 8.70 1.42 22.67
N GLN A 20 8.83 2.30 23.64
CA GLN A 20 7.75 2.97 24.35
C GLN A 20 7.50 4.43 23.90
N GLU A 21 8.24 4.95 22.91
CA GLU A 21 8.15 6.39 22.56
C GLU A 21 6.76 6.80 22.07
N PHE A 22 5.99 5.90 21.43
CA PHE A 22 4.65 6.21 20.93
C PHE A 22 3.53 5.99 21.94
N GLU A 23 3.71 5.09 22.92
CA GLU A 23 2.69 4.83 23.96
C GLU A 23 2.36 6.07 24.80
N ASP A 24 3.32 6.99 24.95
CA ASP A 24 3.19 8.18 25.76
C ASP A 24 2.50 9.35 25.04
N PHE A 25 2.18 9.23 23.75
CA PHE A 25 1.54 10.32 23.02
C PHE A 25 0.07 10.48 23.43
N THR A 26 -0.19 11.41 24.29
CA THR A 26 -1.54 11.79 24.74
C THR A 26 -2.01 13.12 24.16
N LEU A 27 -1.07 13.95 23.69
CA LEU A 27 -1.34 15.30 23.19
C LEU A 27 -0.83 15.49 21.76
N GLU A 28 -1.61 16.18 20.93
CA GLU A 28 -1.24 16.56 19.57
C GLU A 28 0.13 17.24 19.49
N LYS A 29 0.46 18.06 20.50
CA LYS A 29 1.75 18.76 20.57
C LYS A 29 2.94 17.80 20.65
N GLU A 30 2.81 16.67 21.34
CA GLU A 30 3.87 15.66 21.49
C GLU A 30 4.14 14.99 20.13
N VAL A 31 3.08 14.56 19.46
CA VAL A 31 3.16 14.00 18.09
C VAL A 31 3.82 15.00 17.14
N LYS A 32 3.43 16.28 17.21
CA LYS A 32 3.99 17.31 16.35
C LYS A 32 5.49 17.51 16.60
N ILE A 33 5.93 17.60 17.86
CA ILE A 33 7.35 17.72 18.23
C ILE A 33 8.14 16.52 17.71
N PHE A 34 7.62 15.32 17.86
CA PHE A 34 8.23 14.10 17.35
C PHE A 34 8.41 14.16 15.83
N LEU A 35 7.36 14.51 15.08
CA LEU A 35 7.40 14.61 13.63
C LEU A 35 8.42 15.65 13.14
N GLU A 36 8.45 16.84 13.74
CA GLU A 36 9.37 17.92 13.39
C GLU A 36 10.84 17.56 13.68
N LYS A 37 11.08 16.81 14.77
CA LYS A 37 12.41 16.36 15.18
C LYS A 37 12.96 15.30 14.21
N ASN A 38 12.15 14.33 13.82
CA ASN A 38 12.63 13.14 13.12
C ASN A 38 12.49 13.25 11.59
N PHE A 39 11.59 14.12 11.08
CA PHE A 39 11.31 14.21 9.64
C PHE A 39 11.34 15.67 9.16
N SER A 40 12.42 16.05 8.46
CA SER A 40 12.58 17.41 7.91
C SER A 40 11.42 17.81 7.00
N ASP A 41 10.86 16.86 6.26
CA ASP A 41 9.76 17.07 5.32
C ASP A 41 8.42 17.33 6.01
N LEU A 42 8.29 16.96 7.29
CA LEU A 42 7.07 17.15 8.07
C LEU A 42 7.06 18.42 8.92
N LYS A 43 8.08 19.29 8.86
CA LYS A 43 8.13 20.56 9.62
C LYS A 43 6.96 21.50 9.38
N SER A 44 6.35 21.46 8.17
CA SER A 44 5.16 22.26 7.83
C SER A 44 3.86 21.46 7.83
N PHE A 45 3.91 20.24 8.36
CA PHE A 45 2.75 19.37 8.48
C PHE A 45 1.91 19.77 9.70
N ASN A 46 0.62 19.94 9.50
CA ASN A 46 -0.31 20.21 10.59
C ASN A 46 -1.19 18.99 10.78
N LEU A 47 -1.27 18.49 12.00
CA LEU A 47 -2.16 17.38 12.34
C LEU A 47 -3.63 17.78 12.16
N GLY A 48 -4.46 16.81 11.87
CA GLY A 48 -5.88 16.99 11.61
C GLY A 48 -6.26 16.89 10.15
N VAL A 49 -7.49 17.23 9.85
CA VAL A 49 -8.05 17.21 8.50
C VAL A 49 -8.40 18.62 8.08
N LYS A 50 -7.91 19.05 6.93
CA LYS A 50 -8.32 20.33 6.38
C LYS A 50 -9.70 20.21 5.76
N VAL A 51 -10.67 20.78 6.44
CA VAL A 51 -12.07 20.84 6.00
C VAL A 51 -12.33 22.01 5.05
N LYS A 52 -13.39 21.91 4.25
CA LYS A 52 -13.79 22.94 3.27
C LYS A 52 -14.97 23.78 3.76
N ASN A 53 -15.76 23.28 4.68
CA ASN A 53 -16.96 23.94 5.20
C ASN A 53 -17.25 23.49 6.65
N GLU A 54 -18.21 24.18 7.28
CA GLU A 54 -18.63 23.92 8.66
C GLU A 54 -19.24 22.52 8.84
N ASP A 55 -19.97 22.00 7.87
CA ASP A 55 -20.61 20.68 7.96
C ASP A 55 -19.55 19.57 8.11
N GLN A 56 -18.43 19.70 7.39
CA GLN A 56 -17.32 18.76 7.51
C GLN A 56 -16.67 18.85 8.90
N GLN A 57 -16.56 20.05 9.47
CA GLN A 57 -16.03 20.23 10.81
C GLN A 57 -16.96 19.62 11.85
N LEU A 58 -18.26 19.92 11.78
CA LEU A 58 -19.27 19.33 12.67
C LEU A 58 -19.27 17.80 12.62
N TYR A 59 -19.06 17.23 11.43
CA TYR A 59 -18.93 15.79 11.31
C TYR A 59 -17.70 15.25 12.04
N LEU A 60 -16.52 15.86 11.86
CA LEU A 60 -15.30 15.43 12.57
C LEU A 60 -15.45 15.55 14.09
N ASP A 61 -16.05 16.64 14.56
CA ASP A 61 -16.32 16.86 15.99
C ASP A 61 -17.29 15.81 16.54
N SER A 62 -18.32 15.43 15.76
CA SER A 62 -19.34 14.45 16.16
C SER A 62 -18.81 13.03 16.33
N ILE A 63 -17.70 12.71 15.67
CA ILE A 63 -17.06 11.38 15.71
C ILE A 63 -15.81 11.36 16.59
N GLU A 64 -15.52 12.46 17.31
CA GLU A 64 -14.33 12.61 18.15
C GLU A 64 -13.04 12.19 17.43
N TYR A 65 -12.87 12.69 16.19
CA TYR A 65 -11.81 12.25 15.29
C TYR A 65 -10.40 12.52 15.86
N SER A 66 -9.60 11.46 16.01
CA SER A 66 -8.17 11.59 16.34
C SER A 66 -7.34 11.56 15.06
N PRO A 67 -6.43 12.54 14.84
CA PRO A 67 -5.57 12.56 13.67
C PRO A 67 -4.31 11.70 13.81
N TRP A 68 -4.15 10.94 14.85
CA TRP A 68 -3.07 9.95 14.99
C TRP A 68 -3.59 8.68 15.66
N PHE A 69 -2.87 7.59 15.43
CA PHE A 69 -3.16 6.30 16.02
C PHE A 69 -1.87 5.50 16.17
N VAL A 70 -1.72 4.80 17.30
CA VAL A 70 -0.56 3.98 17.62
C VAL A 70 -0.97 2.52 17.60
N ALA A 71 -0.29 1.69 16.81
CA ALA A 71 -0.49 0.25 16.75
C ALA A 71 0.74 -0.41 16.09
N ASP A 72 0.89 -1.72 16.24
CA ASP A 72 1.86 -2.51 15.50
C ASP A 72 1.28 -2.83 14.10
N PHE A 73 1.67 -2.02 13.09
CA PHE A 73 1.13 -2.15 11.74
C PHE A 73 1.82 -3.23 10.91
N ASN A 74 3.05 -3.61 11.25
CA ASN A 74 3.87 -4.54 10.49
C ASN A 74 4.03 -5.91 11.16
N ASP A 75 3.45 -6.12 12.37
CA ASP A 75 3.48 -7.35 13.16
C ASP A 75 4.91 -7.74 13.58
N ASP A 76 5.75 -6.73 13.88
CA ASP A 76 7.13 -6.93 14.38
C ASP A 76 7.25 -6.81 15.91
N GLY A 77 6.17 -6.46 16.60
CA GLY A 77 6.08 -6.29 18.04
C GLY A 77 6.48 -4.89 18.52
N LEU A 78 6.84 -3.98 17.62
CA LEU A 78 7.07 -2.57 17.92
C LEU A 78 5.82 -1.76 17.59
N LEU A 79 5.60 -0.70 18.35
CA LEU A 79 4.50 0.21 18.05
C LEU A 79 4.90 1.19 16.95
N ASP A 80 4.04 1.35 15.98
CA ASP A 80 4.13 2.30 14.88
C ASP A 80 3.16 3.45 15.09
N LEU A 81 3.35 4.54 14.36
CA LEU A 81 2.52 5.73 14.44
C LEU A 81 1.88 6.07 13.10
N PHE A 82 0.57 6.01 13.02
CA PHE A 82 -0.18 6.59 11.92
C PHE A 82 -0.52 8.04 12.20
N VAL A 83 -0.35 8.94 11.21
CA VAL A 83 -0.72 10.35 11.32
C VAL A 83 -1.49 10.83 10.10
N GLN A 84 -2.55 11.59 10.35
CA GLN A 84 -3.30 12.34 9.37
C GLN A 84 -3.07 13.82 9.58
N GLY A 85 -2.83 14.54 8.50
CA GLY A 85 -2.67 15.97 8.55
C GLY A 85 -2.75 16.63 7.20
N TYR A 86 -2.26 17.84 7.10
CA TYR A 86 -2.24 18.57 5.85
C TYR A 86 -1.02 19.47 5.72
N LYS A 87 -0.56 19.60 4.47
CA LYS A 87 0.41 20.61 4.06
C LYS A 87 -0.27 21.56 3.08
N ARG A 88 -0.18 22.86 3.35
CA ARG A 88 -0.83 23.90 2.53
C ARG A 88 -2.34 23.66 2.37
N LYS A 89 -2.75 23.03 1.26
CA LYS A 89 -4.16 22.76 0.92
C LYS A 89 -4.47 21.28 0.70
N THR A 90 -3.49 20.39 0.88
CA THR A 90 -3.60 18.97 0.58
C THR A 90 -3.61 18.18 1.88
N ASN A 91 -4.64 17.36 2.10
CA ASN A 91 -4.64 16.36 3.16
C ASN A 91 -3.67 15.25 2.79
N GLU A 92 -2.85 14.85 3.74
CA GLU A 92 -1.82 13.82 3.60
C GLU A 92 -1.84 12.93 4.83
N SER A 93 -1.55 11.65 4.62
CA SER A 93 -1.42 10.68 5.71
C SER A 93 -0.07 9.99 5.63
N TYR A 94 0.49 9.67 6.76
CA TYR A 94 1.76 8.97 6.86
C TYR A 94 1.66 7.85 7.89
N LEU A 95 2.38 6.77 7.62
CA LEU A 95 2.65 5.71 8.57
C LEU A 95 4.15 5.77 8.91
N ILE A 96 4.48 5.86 10.17
CA ILE A 96 5.83 5.86 10.69
C ILE A 96 6.09 4.51 11.31
N ILE A 97 6.92 3.72 10.65
CA ILE A 97 7.30 2.37 11.08
C ILE A 97 8.54 2.47 11.97
N ALA A 98 8.41 2.04 13.20
CA ALA A 98 9.55 1.88 14.10
C ALA A 98 10.46 0.73 13.64
N LYS A 99 11.76 0.88 13.84
CA LYS A 99 12.73 -0.18 13.53
C LYS A 99 13.37 -0.68 14.82
N GLU A 100 13.92 -1.88 14.79
CA GLU A 100 14.61 -2.48 15.96
C GLU A 100 15.71 -1.58 16.52
N ASP A 101 16.37 -0.80 15.67
CA ASP A 101 17.36 0.20 16.10
C ASP A 101 16.65 1.41 16.70
N ALA A 102 16.91 1.71 17.96
CA ALA A 102 16.30 2.81 18.70
C ALA A 102 16.44 4.17 17.97
N GLY A 103 15.31 4.86 17.81
CA GLY A 103 15.26 6.17 17.16
C GLY A 103 15.37 6.12 15.62
N VAL A 104 15.31 4.94 15.01
CA VAL A 104 15.25 4.76 13.56
C VAL A 104 13.82 4.51 13.14
N TYR A 105 13.32 5.34 12.22
CA TYR A 105 11.95 5.29 11.73
C TYR A 105 11.92 5.33 10.21
N GLU A 106 11.01 4.58 9.64
CA GLU A 106 10.68 4.65 8.21
C GLU A 106 9.39 5.45 7.99
N LEU A 107 9.42 6.42 7.10
CA LEU A 107 8.26 7.24 6.75
C LEU A 107 7.60 6.69 5.47
N VAL A 108 6.40 6.14 5.63
CA VAL A 108 5.60 5.60 4.52
C VAL A 108 4.45 6.55 4.20
N SER A 109 4.39 7.06 2.97
CA SER A 109 3.24 7.85 2.54
C SER A 109 2.03 6.96 2.31
N VAL A 110 0.90 7.31 2.95
CA VAL A 110 -0.36 6.55 2.89
C VAL A 110 -1.36 7.22 1.94
N SER A 111 -1.03 8.39 1.41
CA SER A 111 -1.96 9.21 0.66
C SER A 111 -2.70 8.41 -0.41
N PRO A 112 -4.04 8.24 -0.31
CA PRO A 112 -4.81 7.67 -1.39
C PRO A 112 -4.63 8.59 -2.59
N THR A 113 -4.72 8.03 -3.78
CA THR A 113 -4.69 8.84 -5.00
C THR A 113 -5.64 10.03 -4.87
N LYS A 114 -5.15 11.16 -5.33
CA LYS A 114 -5.87 12.44 -5.37
C LYS A 114 -7.26 12.25 -5.97
N VAL A 115 -8.24 12.04 -5.12
CA VAL A 115 -9.64 12.17 -5.51
C VAL A 115 -10.02 13.61 -5.27
N SER A 116 -10.19 14.34 -6.34
CA SER A 116 -10.56 15.74 -6.27
C SER A 116 -11.99 15.86 -5.74
N GLY A 117 -12.14 16.54 -4.65
CA GLY A 117 -13.45 17.10 -4.27
C GLY A 117 -14.01 16.67 -2.93
N ASP A 118 -13.80 15.44 -2.51
CA ASP A 118 -14.43 14.89 -1.31
C ASP A 118 -13.45 14.76 -0.15
N LEU A 119 -13.96 14.82 1.07
CA LEU A 119 -13.18 14.63 2.27
C LEU A 119 -13.05 13.13 2.54
N ASN A 120 -11.86 12.58 2.33
CA ASN A 120 -11.51 11.21 2.70
C ASN A 120 -10.86 11.23 4.08
N ILE A 121 -11.48 10.56 5.03
CA ILE A 121 -11.03 10.51 6.42
C ILE A 121 -10.54 9.10 6.71
N PRO A 122 -9.25 8.91 7.05
CA PRO A 122 -8.74 7.61 7.47
C PRO A 122 -9.15 7.29 8.89
N PHE A 123 -9.54 6.05 9.12
CA PHE A 123 -9.79 5.45 10.42
C PHE A 123 -8.90 4.21 10.56
N ILE A 124 -8.52 3.89 11.78
CA ILE A 124 -7.84 2.64 12.06
C ILE A 124 -8.86 1.66 12.65
N GLU A 125 -8.94 0.48 12.05
CA GLU A 125 -9.80 -0.61 12.52
C GLU A 125 -8.93 -1.82 12.88
N GLU A 126 -8.91 -2.20 14.15
CA GLU A 126 -8.22 -3.39 14.63
C GLU A 126 -8.90 -4.64 14.13
N THR A 127 -8.13 -5.57 13.56
CA THR A 127 -8.62 -6.85 13.08
C THR A 127 -7.69 -7.99 13.50
N LYS A 128 -8.13 -9.23 13.30
CA LYS A 128 -7.29 -10.42 13.52
C LYS A 128 -6.06 -10.49 12.58
N ASP A 129 -6.09 -9.76 11.48
CA ASP A 129 -5.02 -9.73 10.47
C ASP A 129 -4.08 -8.50 10.67
N GLY A 130 -4.30 -7.73 11.76
CA GLY A 130 -3.61 -6.50 12.11
C GLY A 130 -4.47 -5.24 11.92
N PRO A 131 -3.91 -4.06 12.22
CA PRO A 131 -4.56 -2.77 12.04
C PRO A 131 -4.80 -2.47 10.57
N LEU A 132 -6.02 -2.06 10.22
CA LEU A 132 -6.41 -1.63 8.88
C LEU A 132 -6.58 -0.12 8.82
N ILE A 133 -6.09 0.51 7.77
CA ILE A 133 -6.36 1.92 7.45
C ILE A 133 -7.56 1.95 6.52
N VAL A 134 -8.71 2.40 7.05
CA VAL A 134 -9.99 2.45 6.33
C VAL A 134 -10.33 3.88 5.98
N TYR A 135 -10.35 4.22 4.71
CA TYR A 135 -10.78 5.54 4.26
C TYR A 135 -12.31 5.59 4.12
N LYS A 136 -12.91 6.48 4.90
CA LYS A 136 -14.35 6.80 4.80
C LYS A 136 -14.52 8.13 4.11
N GLN A 137 -15.37 8.15 3.08
CA GLN A 137 -15.66 9.36 2.34
C GLN A 137 -16.82 10.10 3.03
N TYR A 138 -16.60 11.36 3.41
CA TYR A 138 -17.69 12.25 3.78
C TYR A 138 -18.38 12.75 2.52
N ALA A 139 -19.57 12.26 2.29
CA ALA A 139 -20.41 12.68 1.17
C ALA A 139 -21.43 13.74 1.66
N SER A 140 -21.31 14.96 1.17
CA SER A 140 -22.43 15.88 1.24
C SER A 140 -23.57 15.36 0.35
N GLU A 141 -24.81 15.37 0.85
CA GLU A 141 -25.96 15.03 0.03
C GLU A 141 -26.02 15.92 -1.22
N GLN A 142 -26.17 15.32 -2.39
CA GLN A 142 -26.48 16.03 -3.62
C GLN A 142 -27.98 15.93 -3.91
N THR A 143 -28.63 17.09 -4.02
CA THR A 143 -29.97 17.15 -4.57
C THR A 143 -29.85 17.29 -6.08
N VAL A 144 -30.39 16.33 -6.82
CA VAL A 144 -30.45 16.35 -8.28
C VAL A 144 -31.91 16.56 -8.68
N THR A 145 -32.20 17.64 -9.42
CA THR A 145 -33.53 17.85 -10.02
C THR A 145 -33.63 16.97 -11.25
N MET A 146 -34.52 16.01 -11.21
CA MET A 146 -34.79 15.12 -12.33
C MET A 146 -35.54 15.85 -13.45
N LYS A 147 -35.50 15.32 -14.69
CA LYS A 147 -36.19 15.91 -15.87
C LYS A 147 -37.70 16.12 -15.69
N ASN A 148 -38.29 15.39 -14.74
CA ASN A 148 -39.73 15.55 -14.38
C ASN A 148 -39.99 16.62 -13.29
N GLY A 149 -38.96 17.36 -12.88
CA GLY A 149 -39.05 18.38 -11.86
C GLY A 149 -38.98 17.89 -10.41
N ASN A 150 -38.91 16.60 -10.19
CA ASN A 150 -38.74 16.01 -8.83
C ASN A 150 -37.32 16.16 -8.37
N GLU A 151 -37.16 16.60 -7.13
CA GLU A 151 -35.84 16.58 -6.45
C GLU A 151 -35.62 15.22 -5.79
N VAL A 152 -34.52 14.56 -6.15
CA VAL A 152 -34.11 13.33 -5.53
C VAL A 152 -32.77 13.60 -4.80
N ARG A 153 -32.75 13.34 -3.50
CA ARG A 153 -31.51 13.38 -2.70
C ARG A 153 -30.78 12.06 -2.88
N PHE A 154 -29.65 12.13 -3.53
CA PHE A 154 -28.73 11.01 -3.57
C PHE A 154 -27.68 11.22 -2.50
N PRO A 155 -27.44 10.24 -1.62
CA PRO A 155 -26.18 10.24 -0.88
C PRO A 155 -25.08 10.25 -1.94
N LYS A 156 -24.11 11.14 -1.80
CA LYS A 156 -22.96 11.29 -2.73
C LYS A 156 -22.09 10.02 -2.85
N ASN A 157 -22.49 8.95 -2.18
CA ASN A 157 -21.91 7.61 -2.25
C ASN A 157 -22.10 6.90 -3.59
N PHE A 158 -22.67 7.56 -4.58
CA PHE A 158 -22.64 7.05 -5.94
C PHE A 158 -21.22 7.19 -6.46
N ASN A 159 -20.50 6.09 -6.34
CA ASN A 159 -19.18 5.81 -6.84
C ASN A 159 -18.92 6.40 -8.24
N THR A 160 -18.47 7.63 -8.30
CA THR A 160 -17.81 8.18 -9.48
C THR A 160 -16.55 7.38 -9.82
N TYR A 161 -16.07 6.59 -8.88
CA TYR A 161 -14.96 5.63 -9.04
C TYR A 161 -15.21 4.56 -10.10
N TYR A 162 -16.45 4.12 -10.28
CA TYR A 162 -16.78 3.14 -11.34
C TYR A 162 -16.64 3.68 -12.74
N SER A 163 -16.79 4.99 -12.94
CA SER A 163 -16.69 5.60 -14.27
C SER A 163 -15.26 5.77 -14.77
N LEU A 164 -14.27 5.70 -13.89
CA LEU A 164 -12.84 5.88 -14.21
C LEU A 164 -12.03 4.59 -14.15
N GLY A 165 -12.67 3.43 -13.91
CA GLY A 165 -11.98 2.12 -13.91
C GLY A 165 -11.06 1.88 -12.71
N PHE A 166 -11.01 2.74 -11.72
CA PHE A 166 -10.15 2.61 -10.56
C PHE A 166 -10.86 1.90 -9.41
N LEU A 167 -10.78 0.58 -9.38
CA LEU A 167 -11.14 -0.23 -8.21
C LEU A 167 -10.04 -0.13 -7.15
N ARG A 168 -9.85 1.02 -6.53
CA ARG A 168 -9.07 1.09 -5.31
C ARG A 168 -10.02 0.76 -4.16
N LYS A 169 -9.67 -0.27 -3.40
CA LYS A 169 -10.31 -0.50 -2.12
C LYS A 169 -9.89 0.63 -1.17
N ASP A 170 -10.85 1.12 -0.42
CA ASP A 170 -10.63 2.18 0.57
C ASP A 170 -10.03 1.63 1.88
N THR A 171 -9.56 0.38 1.87
CA THR A 171 -9.03 -0.32 3.06
C THR A 171 -7.65 -0.85 2.76
N LEU A 172 -6.67 -0.40 3.53
CA LEU A 172 -5.26 -0.74 3.37
C LEU A 172 -4.74 -1.50 4.59
N ILE A 173 -3.77 -2.37 4.36
CA ILE A 173 -2.96 -3.04 5.37
C ILE A 173 -1.49 -2.84 5.05
N TYR A 174 -0.63 -2.74 6.06
CA TYR A 174 0.81 -2.77 5.87
C TYR A 174 1.27 -4.23 5.77
N LYS A 175 1.83 -4.60 4.63
CA LYS A 175 2.31 -5.96 4.35
C LYS A 175 3.37 -5.94 3.26
N PHE A 176 4.36 -6.83 3.36
CA PHE A 176 5.47 -6.88 2.41
C PHE A 176 6.24 -5.55 2.32
N ASP A 177 6.50 -4.93 3.46
CA ASP A 177 7.19 -3.65 3.64
C ASP A 177 6.55 -2.48 2.90
N ARG A 178 5.21 -2.53 2.72
CA ARG A 178 4.42 -1.46 2.08
C ARG A 178 2.95 -1.57 2.39
N LEU A 179 2.23 -0.51 2.05
CA LEU A 179 0.77 -0.53 2.07
C LEU A 179 0.22 -1.20 0.82
N VAL A 180 -0.75 -2.09 1.03
CA VAL A 180 -1.48 -2.79 -0.03
C VAL A 180 -2.97 -2.84 0.31
N GLU A 181 -3.81 -3.07 -0.70
CA GLU A 181 -5.24 -3.25 -0.47
C GLU A 181 -5.50 -4.51 0.36
N TYR A 182 -6.29 -4.36 1.41
CA TYR A 182 -6.69 -5.49 2.25
C TYR A 182 -7.63 -6.45 1.52
N THR A 183 -7.41 -7.73 1.69
CA THR A 183 -8.35 -8.78 1.26
C THR A 183 -8.63 -9.74 2.42
N SER A 184 -9.91 -9.86 2.79
CA SER A 184 -10.37 -10.78 3.82
C SER A 184 -10.35 -12.25 3.37
N THR A 185 -10.22 -12.50 2.06
CA THR A 185 -10.22 -13.83 1.46
C THR A 185 -8.94 -14.06 0.68
N PRO A 186 -7.93 -14.70 1.30
CA PRO A 186 -6.71 -15.06 0.61
C PRO A 186 -6.97 -15.96 -0.60
N ASN A 187 -6.17 -15.80 -1.65
CA ASN A 187 -6.20 -16.71 -2.78
C ASN A 187 -5.52 -18.03 -2.37
N LEU A 188 -6.27 -19.12 -2.39
CA LEU A 188 -5.77 -20.44 -2.03
C LEU A 188 -5.37 -21.31 -3.22
N SER A 189 -5.59 -20.82 -4.45
CA SER A 189 -5.24 -21.56 -5.67
C SER A 189 -3.74 -21.57 -5.90
N GLY A 190 -3.20 -22.71 -6.28
CA GLY A 190 -1.80 -22.87 -6.62
C GLY A 190 -1.43 -22.14 -7.92
N LEU A 191 -0.19 -21.69 -8.00
CA LEU A 191 0.34 -21.04 -9.21
C LEU A 191 0.69 -22.11 -10.26
N ARG A 192 0.20 -21.95 -11.50
CA ARG A 192 0.71 -22.67 -12.67
C ARG A 192 1.86 -21.92 -13.33
N PHE A 193 1.66 -20.64 -13.57
CA PHE A 193 2.71 -19.72 -14.00
C PHE A 193 2.27 -18.27 -13.80
N ILE A 194 3.25 -17.39 -13.68
CA ILE A 194 3.11 -15.94 -13.76
C ILE A 194 4.03 -15.44 -14.87
N GLN A 195 3.54 -14.50 -15.68
CA GLN A 195 4.31 -13.87 -16.74
C GLN A 195 4.08 -12.37 -16.71
N MET A 196 5.17 -11.62 -16.71
CA MET A 196 5.17 -10.16 -16.86
C MET A 196 5.87 -9.79 -18.15
N HIS A 197 5.31 -8.83 -18.89
CA HIS A 197 5.98 -8.11 -19.96
C HIS A 197 5.96 -6.63 -19.63
N SER A 198 7.12 -6.05 -19.45
CA SER A 198 7.34 -4.63 -19.21
C SER A 198 7.99 -4.02 -20.44
N TYR A 199 7.43 -2.92 -20.95
CA TYR A 199 7.94 -2.23 -22.14
C TYR A 199 7.46 -0.79 -22.19
N CYS A 200 8.12 0.05 -23.02
CA CYS A 200 7.66 1.39 -23.35
C CYS A 200 7.21 1.45 -24.80
N GLN A 201 6.05 2.06 -25.04
CA GLN A 201 5.48 2.20 -26.39
C GLN A 201 6.36 3.06 -27.29
N PHE A 202 6.96 4.13 -26.73
CA PHE A 202 7.82 5.06 -27.47
C PHE A 202 9.32 4.78 -27.30
N GLY A 203 9.67 3.70 -26.62
CA GLY A 203 11.05 3.30 -26.37
C GLY A 203 11.66 4.03 -25.17
N GLY A 204 12.89 3.66 -24.80
CA GLY A 204 13.64 4.33 -23.71
C GLY A 204 13.66 3.57 -22.39
N CYS A 205 12.72 2.70 -22.10
CA CYS A 205 12.77 1.82 -20.92
C CYS A 205 13.20 0.37 -21.29
N ALA A 206 13.45 -0.42 -20.26
CA ALA A 206 13.69 -1.85 -20.38
C ALA A 206 12.49 -2.56 -21.01
N ASP A 207 12.75 -3.42 -22.01
CA ASP A 207 11.74 -4.24 -22.66
C ASP A 207 12.12 -5.72 -22.46
N PHE A 208 11.33 -6.40 -21.63
CA PHE A 208 11.58 -7.81 -21.31
C PHE A 208 10.29 -8.56 -20.97
N LYS A 209 10.34 -9.89 -21.14
CA LYS A 209 9.30 -10.81 -20.66
C LYS A 209 9.91 -11.77 -19.65
N LEU A 210 9.38 -11.80 -18.45
CA LEU A 210 9.74 -12.76 -17.40
C LEU A 210 8.57 -13.71 -17.20
N LYS A 211 8.84 -15.02 -17.25
CA LYS A 211 7.89 -16.08 -16.91
C LYS A 211 8.46 -16.95 -15.81
N ILE A 212 7.67 -17.24 -14.79
CA ILE A 212 8.00 -18.13 -13.68
C ILE A 212 6.91 -19.21 -13.61
N ASP A 213 7.29 -20.47 -13.60
CA ASP A 213 6.36 -21.61 -13.51
C ASP A 213 6.07 -22.05 -12.07
N SER A 214 5.27 -23.10 -11.92
CA SER A 214 4.80 -23.63 -10.63
C SER A 214 5.89 -24.21 -9.72
N VAL A 215 7.08 -24.45 -10.25
CA VAL A 215 8.23 -24.99 -9.51
C VAL A 215 9.40 -24.01 -9.44
N GLY A 216 9.15 -22.75 -9.82
CA GLY A 216 10.17 -21.69 -9.82
C GLY A 216 11.11 -21.71 -11.02
N GLY A 217 10.84 -22.53 -12.04
CA GLY A 217 11.58 -22.46 -13.32
C GLY A 217 11.31 -21.14 -14.01
N MET A 218 12.36 -20.43 -14.44
CA MET A 218 12.27 -19.10 -15.02
C MET A 218 12.75 -19.03 -16.46
N ILE A 219 12.05 -18.22 -17.25
CA ILE A 219 12.45 -17.84 -18.61
C ILE A 219 12.40 -16.31 -18.69
N LEU A 220 13.54 -15.70 -18.99
CA LEU A 220 13.66 -14.28 -19.31
C LEU A 220 13.90 -14.13 -20.81
N GLN A 221 13.00 -13.47 -21.50
CA GLN A 221 13.25 -12.93 -22.83
C GLN A 221 13.63 -11.46 -22.69
N ASN A 222 14.90 -11.16 -22.83
CA ASN A 222 15.42 -9.82 -22.84
C ASN A 222 15.39 -9.26 -24.25
N ILE A 223 14.64 -8.17 -24.47
CA ILE A 223 14.37 -7.63 -25.80
C ILE A 223 15.27 -6.43 -26.07
N LYS A 224 15.33 -5.44 -25.14
CA LYS A 224 16.21 -4.27 -25.27
C LYS A 224 16.30 -3.47 -23.96
N ASN A 225 17.30 -2.60 -23.90
CA ASN A 225 17.47 -1.57 -22.87
C ASN A 225 17.49 -2.12 -21.43
N THR A 226 18.00 -3.32 -21.23
CA THR A 226 18.24 -3.88 -19.88
C THR A 226 19.75 -3.96 -19.64
N GLU A 227 20.14 -4.40 -18.45
CA GLU A 227 21.53 -4.63 -18.08
C GLU A 227 22.14 -5.89 -18.73
N LEU A 228 21.30 -6.74 -19.30
CA LEU A 228 21.69 -7.98 -19.96
C LEU A 228 21.67 -7.82 -21.48
N GLU A 229 22.41 -8.67 -22.18
CA GLU A 229 22.33 -8.77 -23.64
C GLU A 229 20.94 -9.23 -24.10
N GLU A 230 20.57 -8.90 -25.34
CA GLU A 230 19.32 -9.39 -25.94
C GLU A 230 19.37 -10.91 -26.10
N GLY A 231 18.30 -11.59 -25.72
CA GLY A 231 18.28 -13.04 -25.79
C GLY A 231 17.22 -13.70 -24.92
N ILE A 232 17.30 -15.01 -24.85
CA ILE A 232 16.45 -15.85 -24.00
C ILE A 232 17.34 -16.57 -23.00
N PHE A 233 17.07 -16.33 -21.74
CA PHE A 233 17.80 -16.89 -20.61
C PHE A 233 16.88 -17.81 -19.82
N LYS A 234 17.47 -18.84 -19.19
CA LYS A 234 16.76 -19.76 -18.30
C LYS A 234 17.50 -19.87 -16.99
N ALA A 235 16.75 -19.85 -15.91
CA ALA A 235 17.29 -19.97 -14.55
C ALA A 235 16.27 -20.67 -13.64
N GLN A 236 16.70 -20.96 -12.42
CA GLN A 236 15.83 -21.37 -11.33
C GLN A 236 15.71 -20.21 -10.34
N CYS A 237 14.50 -19.88 -9.92
CA CYS A 237 14.26 -18.89 -8.90
C CYS A 237 14.85 -19.36 -7.57
N ASP A 238 15.45 -18.45 -6.84
CA ASP A 238 15.83 -18.72 -5.47
C ASP A 238 14.61 -19.19 -4.67
N PRO A 239 14.71 -20.26 -3.85
CA PRO A 239 13.56 -20.83 -3.13
C PRO A 239 12.87 -19.84 -2.20
N ASP A 240 13.60 -18.91 -1.58
CA ASP A 240 13.03 -17.93 -0.67
C ASP A 240 12.32 -16.81 -1.46
N LEU A 241 12.90 -16.35 -2.56
CA LEU A 241 12.23 -15.41 -3.46
C LEU A 241 10.96 -16.04 -4.07
N PHE A 242 11.01 -17.31 -4.46
CA PHE A 242 9.83 -17.98 -5.00
C PHE A 242 8.73 -18.14 -3.93
N ARG A 243 9.08 -18.54 -2.70
CA ARG A 243 8.13 -18.61 -1.58
C ARG A 243 7.48 -17.27 -1.30
N ASN A 244 8.26 -16.20 -1.28
CA ASN A 244 7.77 -14.84 -1.08
C ASN A 244 6.87 -14.35 -2.22
N LEU A 245 7.11 -14.77 -3.46
CA LEU A 245 6.18 -14.54 -4.58
C LEU A 245 4.83 -15.23 -4.34
N LEU A 246 4.85 -16.49 -3.93
CA LEU A 246 3.62 -17.24 -3.64
C LEU A 246 2.83 -16.60 -2.49
N LEU A 247 3.51 -16.09 -1.45
CA LEU A 247 2.85 -15.36 -0.36
C LEU A 247 2.19 -14.08 -0.85
N ARG A 248 2.84 -13.31 -1.73
CA ARG A 248 2.23 -12.13 -2.34
C ARG A 248 1.01 -12.47 -3.17
N LEU A 249 1.08 -13.51 -4.00
CA LEU A 249 -0.06 -13.97 -4.79
C LEU A 249 -1.23 -14.49 -3.94
N LYS A 250 -0.94 -14.99 -2.73
CA LYS A 250 -1.95 -15.45 -1.77
C LYS A 250 -2.68 -14.28 -1.10
N TYR A 251 -1.95 -13.25 -0.67
CA TYR A 251 -2.49 -12.21 0.21
C TYR A 251 -2.80 -10.88 -0.48
N LEU A 252 -2.25 -10.62 -1.67
CA LEU A 252 -2.55 -9.41 -2.41
C LEU A 252 -3.89 -9.53 -3.15
N HIS A 253 -4.56 -8.39 -3.27
CA HIS A 253 -5.77 -8.32 -4.07
C HIS A 253 -5.42 -8.42 -5.55
N ILE A 254 -5.69 -9.59 -6.15
CA ILE A 254 -5.53 -9.83 -7.57
C ILE A 254 -6.90 -9.75 -8.23
N PRO A 255 -7.08 -8.95 -9.29
CA PRO A 255 -8.33 -8.91 -10.03
C PRO A 255 -8.77 -10.30 -10.49
N LYS A 256 -10.07 -10.57 -10.49
CA LYS A 256 -10.60 -11.89 -10.92
C LYS A 256 -10.69 -12.04 -12.43
N ASN A 257 -10.76 -10.95 -13.15
CA ASN A 257 -10.99 -10.90 -14.61
C ASN A 257 -9.88 -10.11 -15.31
N GLU A 258 -9.95 -10.05 -16.64
CA GLU A 258 -9.11 -9.15 -17.43
C GLU A 258 -9.40 -7.69 -17.06
N MET A 259 -8.35 -6.92 -16.77
CA MET A 259 -8.44 -5.53 -16.37
C MET A 259 -7.41 -4.67 -17.09
N LYS A 260 -7.80 -3.41 -17.32
CA LYS A 260 -6.91 -2.36 -17.83
C LYS A 260 -6.92 -1.21 -16.85
N PHE A 261 -5.72 -0.68 -16.57
CA PHE A 261 -5.51 0.48 -15.72
C PHE A 261 -4.73 1.54 -16.48
N GLY A 262 -5.03 2.81 -16.23
CA GLY A 262 -4.42 3.95 -16.91
C GLY A 262 -4.93 4.14 -18.33
N GLU A 263 -4.32 5.07 -19.05
CA GLU A 263 -4.69 5.46 -20.40
C GLU A 263 -3.70 4.89 -21.43
N PRO A 264 -4.16 4.41 -22.60
CA PRO A 264 -3.28 3.85 -23.63
C PRO A 264 -2.24 4.82 -24.21
N THR A 265 -2.36 6.11 -23.88
CA THR A 265 -1.42 7.16 -24.29
C THR A 265 -0.16 7.22 -23.43
N GLU A 266 -0.15 6.50 -22.30
CA GLU A 266 0.99 6.44 -21.41
C GLU A 266 2.12 5.60 -22.02
N ASP A 267 3.36 6.01 -21.77
CA ASP A 267 4.53 5.39 -22.38
C ASP A 267 4.82 3.99 -21.81
N HIS A 268 4.89 3.88 -20.49
CA HIS A 268 5.27 2.63 -19.81
C HIS A 268 4.06 1.68 -19.65
N VAL A 269 4.24 0.43 -20.07
CA VAL A 269 3.18 -0.59 -20.02
C VAL A 269 3.70 -1.84 -19.33
N ASN A 270 2.97 -2.31 -18.30
CA ASN A 270 3.13 -3.63 -17.73
C ASN A 270 1.93 -4.51 -18.14
N THR A 271 2.20 -5.66 -18.72
CA THR A 271 1.19 -6.71 -18.87
C THR A 271 1.51 -7.86 -17.94
N LEU A 272 0.52 -8.29 -17.17
CA LEU A 272 0.65 -9.40 -16.24
C LEU A 272 -0.35 -10.49 -16.60
N MET A 273 0.13 -11.73 -16.68
CA MET A 273 -0.72 -12.91 -16.83
C MET A 273 -0.40 -13.89 -15.71
N ILE A 274 -1.41 -14.26 -14.92
CA ILE A 274 -1.30 -15.25 -13.85
C ILE A 274 -2.25 -16.39 -14.17
N SER A 275 -1.74 -17.61 -14.23
CA SER A 275 -2.54 -18.83 -14.39
C SER A 275 -2.48 -19.66 -13.12
N PHE A 276 -3.63 -20.09 -12.65
CA PHE A 276 -3.78 -20.88 -11.44
C PHE A 276 -4.13 -22.35 -11.79
N ASP A 277 -3.92 -23.25 -10.82
CA ASP A 277 -4.19 -24.69 -10.95
C ASP A 277 -5.70 -24.99 -11.05
N ASP A 278 -6.57 -24.11 -10.52
CA ASP A 278 -8.03 -24.17 -10.66
C ASP A 278 -8.54 -23.80 -12.06
N GLY A 279 -7.64 -23.52 -13.00
CA GLY A 279 -7.95 -23.11 -14.37
C GLY A 279 -8.22 -21.62 -14.57
N ARG A 280 -8.25 -20.84 -13.50
CA ARG A 280 -8.42 -19.39 -13.56
C ARG A 280 -7.19 -18.74 -14.20
N VAL A 281 -7.45 -17.79 -15.08
CA VAL A 281 -6.41 -16.95 -15.69
C VAL A 281 -6.76 -15.48 -15.47
N VAL A 282 -5.85 -14.74 -14.89
CA VAL A 282 -5.94 -13.28 -14.72
C VAL A 282 -5.04 -12.63 -15.74
N LYS A 283 -5.55 -11.61 -16.44
CA LYS A 283 -4.80 -10.76 -17.34
C LYS A 283 -4.96 -9.31 -16.94
N VAL A 284 -3.84 -8.62 -16.81
CA VAL A 284 -3.81 -7.19 -16.48
C VAL A 284 -2.98 -6.47 -17.52
N MET A 285 -3.46 -5.32 -17.97
CA MET A 285 -2.71 -4.35 -18.75
C MET A 285 -2.70 -3.06 -17.95
N ASP A 286 -1.53 -2.59 -17.58
CA ASP A 286 -1.35 -1.47 -16.66
C ASP A 286 -0.43 -0.43 -17.32
N TYR A 287 -1.01 0.70 -17.65
CA TYR A 287 -0.32 1.84 -18.22
C TYR A 287 0.18 2.73 -17.08
N ASN A 288 1.48 3.02 -17.13
CA ASN A 288 2.18 3.90 -16.18
C ASN A 288 1.97 3.53 -14.69
N ARG A 289 1.82 2.22 -14.43
CA ARG A 289 1.60 1.70 -13.06
C ARG A 289 0.39 2.32 -12.37
N ALA A 290 -0.69 2.57 -13.11
CA ALA A 290 -1.93 3.13 -12.58
C ALA A 290 -2.77 2.09 -11.82
N GLY A 291 -2.35 0.83 -11.79
CA GLY A 291 -3.04 -0.28 -11.13
C GLY A 291 -3.03 -0.18 -9.61
N THR A 292 -3.57 -1.23 -8.98
CA THR A 292 -3.68 -1.31 -7.52
C THR A 292 -2.30 -1.39 -6.85
N LEU A 293 -2.22 -1.03 -5.56
CA LEU A 293 -0.98 -1.13 -4.78
C LEU A 293 -0.47 -2.58 -4.72
N GLY A 294 -1.39 -3.55 -4.64
CA GLY A 294 -1.05 -4.97 -4.69
C GLY A 294 -0.42 -5.37 -6.03
N LEU A 295 -0.93 -4.87 -7.16
CA LEU A 295 -0.30 -5.11 -8.47
C LEU A 295 1.09 -4.47 -8.55
N GLN A 296 1.24 -3.24 -8.06
CA GLN A 296 2.55 -2.59 -8.01
C GLN A 296 3.55 -3.38 -7.16
N CYS A 297 3.10 -3.93 -6.02
CA CYS A 297 3.91 -4.82 -5.19
C CYS A 297 4.38 -6.07 -5.96
N ILE A 298 3.52 -6.66 -6.79
CA ILE A 298 3.89 -7.82 -7.62
C ILE A 298 4.89 -7.41 -8.71
N TYR A 299 4.68 -6.28 -9.40
CA TYR A 299 5.61 -5.82 -10.44
C TYR A 299 7.00 -5.56 -9.88
N ASP A 300 7.11 -4.83 -8.76
CA ASP A 300 8.37 -4.54 -8.12
C ASP A 300 9.09 -5.82 -7.69
N TYR A 301 8.33 -6.78 -7.17
CA TYR A 301 8.91 -8.05 -6.75
C TYR A 301 9.37 -8.92 -7.92
N LEU A 302 8.66 -8.95 -9.04
CA LEU A 302 9.10 -9.63 -10.25
C LEU A 302 10.35 -8.97 -10.85
N GLU A 303 10.45 -7.64 -10.77
CA GLU A 303 11.65 -6.91 -11.15
C GLU A 303 12.84 -7.23 -10.22
N GLU A 304 12.61 -7.35 -8.93
CA GLU A 304 13.64 -7.78 -7.97
C GLU A 304 14.15 -9.17 -8.32
N ILE A 305 13.26 -10.15 -8.51
CA ILE A 305 13.62 -11.50 -8.95
C ILE A 305 14.46 -11.45 -10.24
N ARG A 306 14.05 -10.66 -11.24
CA ARG A 306 14.78 -10.48 -12.50
C ARG A 306 16.20 -9.98 -12.27
N LYS A 307 16.38 -8.97 -11.41
CA LYS A 307 17.66 -8.31 -11.17
C LYS A 307 18.62 -9.11 -10.30
N THR A 308 18.09 -9.88 -9.36
CA THR A 308 18.90 -10.65 -8.40
C THR A 308 19.25 -12.06 -8.89
N THR A 309 18.57 -12.55 -9.93
CA THR A 309 18.85 -13.86 -10.51
C THR A 309 20.13 -13.83 -11.34
N LEU A 310 20.95 -14.86 -11.19
CA LEU A 310 22.08 -15.13 -12.09
C LEU A 310 21.58 -15.84 -13.35
N TRP A 311 21.52 -15.09 -14.45
CA TRP A 311 21.01 -15.57 -15.75
C TRP A 311 22.05 -16.26 -16.61
#